data_61c45b1dcaef5b9c18dd2e121bc0ded0
#
_entry.id   61c45b1dcaef5b9c18dd2e121bc0ded0
#
_cell.length_a   1.000
_cell.length_b   1.000
_cell.length_c   1.000
_cell.angle_alpha   90.00
_cell.angle_beta   90.00
_cell.angle_gamma   90.00
#
_symmetry.space_group_name_H-M   'P 1'
#
loop_
_entity.id
_entity.type
_entity.pdbx_description
1 polymer ?
#
loop_
_entity_poly.entity_id
_entity_poly.type
_entity_poly.pdbx_seq_one_letter_code
_entity_poly.pdbx_strand_id
1 'polypeptide(L)'
;MIRTVRSHLNVEAHSHAGMTGKNNEDRYAVASFVLDDNNKMPVLFAVLADGIGGHRGGEVAADLAVNHIVQAAAKSDGRHIRDTIEDVIVEASDAIAAHSASKDELKGMGSTCALAWIVGDKLHTATVGDSRIYMMRAGRIQQLSTDHTWVQEAIEKGILTPERAREHPNVHVIRRYLGSPEPPEPDFRLRWFDDEGDQGDESNQGVQLLPDDVLLLCSDGLTDLVWDDEILEIVRSKPSLKEASRSLVELANSRGGHDNTTVILISVPSNFKLTVKNDAGWLPWIIGGAAGVLLILVVGSVLTFGLLRRNSSVTSTPTTRPLFTQTPLLQPTNTPVLPATTATPQLILPIAPTYTPWPTNTLIP
;
A
#
# COMPACT_ATOMS: atom_id res chain seq x y z
N MET A 1 -18.40 5.14 -1.39
CA MET A 1 -18.61 3.71 -1.74
C MET A 1 -19.89 3.16 -1.10
N ILE A 2 -20.49 2.11 -1.68
CA ILE A 2 -21.69 1.45 -1.14
C ILE A 2 -21.28 0.15 -0.47
N ARG A 3 -21.63 -0.04 0.82
CA ARG A 3 -21.27 -1.24 1.59
C ARG A 3 -22.01 -2.48 1.08
N THR A 4 -21.33 -3.62 1.02
CA THR A 4 -21.88 -4.92 0.62
C THR A 4 -21.73 -5.94 1.75
N VAL A 5 -22.60 -6.97 1.73
CA VAL A 5 -22.57 -8.05 2.74
C VAL A 5 -21.53 -9.12 2.38
N ARG A 6 -21.22 -9.27 1.08
CA ARG A 6 -20.30 -10.30 0.60
C ARG A 6 -19.09 -9.66 -0.06
N SER A 7 -17.93 -10.17 0.27
CA SER A 7 -16.68 -9.89 -0.45
C SER A 7 -16.64 -10.64 -1.77
N HIS A 8 -15.92 -10.07 -2.73
CA HIS A 8 -15.58 -10.73 -4.00
C HIS A 8 -14.38 -11.68 -3.87
N LEU A 9 -13.64 -11.58 -2.76
CA LEU A 9 -12.54 -12.47 -2.39
C LEU A 9 -12.93 -13.26 -1.13
N ASN A 10 -12.28 -14.41 -0.90
CA ASN A 10 -12.47 -15.15 0.33
C ASN A 10 -11.65 -14.50 1.46
N VAL A 11 -12.22 -14.33 2.63
CA VAL A 11 -11.55 -13.71 3.78
C VAL A 11 -11.84 -14.51 5.04
N GLU A 12 -10.80 -14.74 5.84
CA GLU A 12 -10.89 -15.28 7.18
C GLU A 12 -9.92 -14.54 8.10
N ALA A 13 -10.35 -14.26 9.30
CA ALA A 13 -9.53 -13.63 10.32
C ALA A 13 -9.60 -14.40 11.62
N HIS A 14 -8.49 -14.46 12.34
CA HIS A 14 -8.39 -15.05 13.67
C HIS A 14 -7.49 -14.21 14.56
N SER A 15 -7.93 -13.95 15.80
CA SER A 15 -7.20 -13.14 16.77
C SER A 15 -7.22 -13.84 18.13
N HIS A 16 -6.10 -13.80 18.86
CA HIS A 16 -5.94 -14.41 20.16
C HIS A 16 -5.04 -13.55 21.05
N ALA A 17 -5.36 -13.47 22.33
CA ALA A 17 -4.63 -12.67 23.32
C ALA A 17 -3.24 -13.23 23.70
N GLY A 18 -2.78 -14.28 23.03
CA GLY A 18 -1.57 -15.00 23.45
C GLY A 18 -1.78 -15.84 24.69
N MET A 19 -0.66 -16.25 25.31
CA MET A 19 -0.67 -17.18 26.47
C MET A 19 -0.22 -16.52 27.77
N THR A 20 0.10 -15.20 27.75
CA THR A 20 0.64 -14.47 28.91
C THR A 20 -0.44 -13.96 29.87
N GLY A 21 -1.73 -14.13 29.54
CA GLY A 21 -2.85 -13.62 30.36
C GLY A 21 -3.09 -12.12 30.26
N LYS A 22 -2.43 -11.42 29.32
CA LYS A 22 -2.69 -10.02 29.00
C LYS A 22 -4.00 -9.87 28.22
N ASN A 23 -4.53 -8.65 28.17
CA ASN A 23 -5.62 -8.30 27.27
C ASN A 23 -5.17 -8.45 25.81
N ASN A 24 -6.12 -8.68 24.91
CA ASN A 24 -5.85 -8.57 23.49
C ASN A 24 -5.95 -7.10 23.08
N GLU A 25 -4.81 -6.51 22.71
CA GLU A 25 -4.67 -5.13 22.26
C GLU A 25 -4.69 -5.02 20.73
N ASP A 26 -4.64 -6.15 20.01
CA ASP A 26 -4.85 -6.19 18.56
C ASP A 26 -6.30 -5.90 18.19
N ARG A 27 -6.50 -5.12 17.14
CA ARG A 27 -7.79 -4.88 16.50
C ARG A 27 -7.67 -5.04 14.99
N TYR A 28 -8.76 -5.46 14.39
CA TYR A 28 -8.84 -5.56 12.94
C TYR A 28 -10.25 -5.28 12.43
N ALA A 29 -10.34 -4.92 11.17
CA ALA A 29 -11.61 -4.87 10.45
C ALA A 29 -11.45 -5.33 9.01
N VAL A 30 -12.51 -5.96 8.50
CA VAL A 30 -12.67 -6.29 7.09
C VAL A 30 -14.02 -5.74 6.63
N ALA A 31 -14.01 -5.00 5.53
CA ALA A 31 -15.22 -4.41 4.99
C ALA A 31 -15.25 -4.55 3.46
N SER A 32 -16.44 -4.81 2.92
CA SER A 32 -16.66 -4.96 1.49
C SER A 32 -17.58 -3.86 0.98
N PHE A 33 -17.24 -3.32 -0.18
CA PHE A 33 -17.99 -2.26 -0.84
C PHE A 33 -18.08 -2.53 -2.34
N VAL A 34 -18.87 -1.70 -3.02
CA VAL A 34 -18.78 -1.47 -4.46
C VAL A 34 -18.61 0.02 -4.70
N LEU A 35 -17.88 0.40 -5.74
CA LEU A 35 -17.82 1.78 -6.17
C LEU A 35 -19.23 2.23 -6.58
N ASP A 36 -19.57 3.48 -6.21
CA ASP A 36 -20.85 4.10 -6.62
C ASP A 36 -20.70 4.69 -8.00
N ASP A 37 -20.55 3.81 -8.97
CA ASP A 37 -20.46 4.13 -10.39
C ASP A 37 -21.19 3.06 -11.23
N ASN A 38 -21.25 3.27 -12.54
CA ASN A 38 -21.94 2.35 -13.46
C ASN A 38 -21.30 0.95 -13.47
N ASN A 39 -20.02 0.83 -13.15
CA ASN A 39 -19.28 -0.44 -13.19
C ASN A 39 -19.47 -1.26 -11.91
N LYS A 40 -19.86 -0.62 -10.80
CA LYS A 40 -19.99 -1.26 -9.48
C LYS A 40 -18.79 -2.16 -9.14
N MET A 41 -17.58 -1.63 -9.40
CA MET A 41 -16.35 -2.36 -9.13
C MET A 41 -16.33 -2.80 -7.67
N PRO A 42 -16.12 -4.08 -7.38
CA PRO A 42 -16.05 -4.56 -5.99
C PRO A 42 -14.80 -4.06 -5.32
N VAL A 43 -14.93 -3.76 -4.02
CA VAL A 43 -13.84 -3.28 -3.17
C VAL A 43 -13.81 -4.12 -1.91
N LEU A 44 -12.62 -4.61 -1.54
CA LEU A 44 -12.34 -5.22 -0.26
C LEU A 44 -11.33 -4.35 0.48
N PHE A 45 -11.63 -4.05 1.72
CA PHE A 45 -10.79 -3.28 2.62
C PHE A 45 -10.49 -4.10 3.86
N ALA A 46 -9.23 -4.24 4.23
CA ALA A 46 -8.79 -4.90 5.44
C ALA A 46 -7.77 -4.04 6.17
N VAL A 47 -7.89 -3.92 7.47
CA VAL A 47 -6.94 -3.22 8.33
C VAL A 47 -6.72 -4.02 9.61
N LEU A 48 -5.47 -4.07 10.04
CA LEU A 48 -5.01 -4.64 11.29
C LEU A 48 -4.21 -3.56 12.02
N ALA A 49 -4.41 -3.46 13.33
CA ALA A 49 -3.75 -2.54 14.23
C ALA A 49 -3.34 -3.30 15.50
N ASP A 50 -2.05 -3.24 15.83
CA ASP A 50 -1.48 -3.76 17.06
C ASP A 50 -1.28 -2.61 18.03
N GLY A 51 -1.89 -2.72 19.21
CA GLY A 51 -1.95 -1.65 20.19
C GLY A 51 -0.71 -1.58 21.06
N ILE A 52 -0.07 -0.42 21.07
CA ILE A 52 1.11 -0.12 21.88
C ILE A 52 0.70 0.68 23.11
N GLY A 53 1.05 0.18 24.30
CA GLY A 53 0.83 0.94 25.55
C GLY A 53 0.67 0.06 26.78
N GLY A 54 0.94 0.65 27.95
CA GLY A 54 0.72 -0.04 29.21
C GLY A 54 -0.77 -0.11 29.60
N HIS A 55 -1.17 -1.17 30.31
CA HIS A 55 -2.51 -1.39 30.86
C HIS A 55 -3.60 -1.54 29.77
N ARG A 56 -4.36 -0.47 29.50
CA ARG A 56 -5.46 -0.45 28.51
C ARG A 56 -5.19 0.51 27.35
N GLY A 57 -4.03 1.12 27.31
CA GLY A 57 -3.71 2.15 26.32
C GLY A 57 -3.64 1.58 24.91
N GLY A 58 -2.99 0.43 24.72
CA GLY A 58 -2.87 -0.23 23.42
C GLY A 58 -4.22 -0.62 22.83
N GLU A 59 -5.11 -1.26 23.63
CA GLU A 59 -6.45 -1.62 23.21
C GLU A 59 -7.24 -0.40 22.68
N VAL A 60 -7.17 0.73 23.41
CA VAL A 60 -7.88 1.96 23.05
C VAL A 60 -7.27 2.57 21.77
N ALA A 61 -5.95 2.55 21.64
CA ALA A 61 -5.27 3.08 20.46
C ALA A 61 -5.62 2.28 19.19
N ALA A 62 -5.57 0.95 19.27
CA ALA A 62 -5.93 0.07 18.16
C ALA A 62 -7.40 0.19 17.77
N ASP A 63 -8.32 0.30 18.75
CA ASP A 63 -9.75 0.56 18.49
C ASP A 63 -9.95 1.91 17.77
N LEU A 64 -9.29 2.97 18.20
CA LEU A 64 -9.34 4.26 17.53
C LEU A 64 -8.80 4.18 16.11
N ALA A 65 -7.63 3.56 15.92
CA ALA A 65 -7.03 3.38 14.60
C ALA A 65 -7.99 2.71 13.63
N VAL A 66 -8.46 1.50 13.95
CA VAL A 66 -9.33 0.72 13.08
C VAL A 66 -10.65 1.44 12.80
N ASN A 67 -11.29 2.04 13.81
CA ASN A 67 -12.56 2.71 13.64
C ASN A 67 -12.46 3.95 12.76
N HIS A 68 -11.45 4.82 12.97
CA HIS A 68 -11.23 6.00 12.14
C HIS A 68 -10.96 5.62 10.70
N ILE A 69 -10.03 4.70 10.47
CA ILE A 69 -9.61 4.28 9.14
C ILE A 69 -10.79 3.66 8.37
N VAL A 70 -11.54 2.73 8.97
CA VAL A 70 -12.69 2.09 8.28
C VAL A 70 -13.81 3.09 7.98
N GLN A 71 -14.11 4.01 8.91
CA GLN A 71 -15.18 4.98 8.69
C GLN A 71 -14.82 5.98 7.59
N ALA A 72 -13.57 6.43 7.53
CA ALA A 72 -13.11 7.34 6.51
C ALA A 72 -13.04 6.65 5.12
N ALA A 73 -12.50 5.43 5.07
CA ALA A 73 -12.53 4.61 3.85
C ALA A 73 -13.95 4.41 3.32
N ALA A 74 -14.92 4.11 4.20
CA ALA A 74 -16.32 3.93 3.81
C ALA A 74 -16.98 5.19 3.22
N LYS A 75 -16.53 6.38 3.64
CA LYS A 75 -17.03 7.68 3.14
C LYS A 75 -16.37 8.12 1.84
N SER A 76 -15.21 7.57 1.50
CA SER A 76 -14.48 7.91 0.27
C SER A 76 -15.21 7.44 -0.99
N ASP A 77 -14.81 7.98 -2.13
CA ASP A 77 -15.29 7.53 -3.45
C ASP A 77 -14.56 6.29 -3.96
N GLY A 78 -13.45 5.87 -3.30
CA GLY A 78 -12.63 4.73 -3.64
C GLY A 78 -11.75 4.91 -4.88
N ARG A 79 -11.53 6.16 -5.34
CA ARG A 79 -10.78 6.47 -6.57
C ARG A 79 -9.38 7.02 -6.31
N HIS A 80 -9.24 7.93 -5.33
CA HIS A 80 -7.97 8.51 -4.91
C HIS A 80 -7.41 7.71 -3.71
N ILE A 81 -7.08 6.44 -3.96
CA ILE A 81 -6.81 5.47 -2.91
C ILE A 81 -5.61 5.90 -2.07
N ARG A 82 -4.49 6.30 -2.71
CA ARG A 82 -3.28 6.74 -2.01
C ARG A 82 -3.55 7.92 -1.09
N ASP A 83 -4.09 9.01 -1.64
CA ASP A 83 -4.37 10.22 -0.88
C ASP A 83 -5.35 9.95 0.27
N THR A 84 -6.38 9.12 -0.02
CA THR A 84 -7.34 8.70 1.01
C THR A 84 -6.68 7.89 2.12
N ILE A 85 -5.78 6.96 1.81
CA ILE A 85 -5.06 6.17 2.83
C ILE A 85 -4.16 7.07 3.67
N GLU A 86 -3.44 8.00 3.04
CA GLU A 86 -2.56 8.94 3.73
C GLU A 86 -3.36 9.81 4.71
N ASP A 87 -4.43 10.44 4.23
CA ASP A 87 -5.31 11.29 5.05
C ASP A 87 -5.88 10.52 6.24
N VAL A 88 -6.44 9.33 6.03
CA VAL A 88 -7.10 8.57 7.10
C VAL A 88 -6.12 8.04 8.15
N ILE A 89 -4.88 7.71 7.77
CA ILE A 89 -3.85 7.26 8.70
C ILE A 89 -3.38 8.43 9.56
N VAL A 90 -3.17 9.61 8.97
CA VAL A 90 -2.80 10.82 9.70
C VAL A 90 -3.93 11.23 10.65
N GLU A 91 -5.19 11.28 10.19
CA GLU A 91 -6.35 11.58 11.04
C GLU A 91 -6.49 10.59 12.22
N ALA A 92 -6.27 9.30 11.97
CA ALA A 92 -6.30 8.29 13.03
C ALA A 92 -5.17 8.49 14.05
N SER A 93 -3.96 8.84 13.59
CA SER A 93 -2.82 9.15 14.44
C SER A 93 -3.10 10.36 15.33
N ASP A 94 -3.63 11.44 14.75
CA ASP A 94 -4.00 12.64 15.49
C ASP A 94 -5.08 12.37 16.54
N ALA A 95 -6.07 11.53 16.22
CA ALA A 95 -7.11 11.15 17.16
C ALA A 95 -6.54 10.35 18.35
N ILE A 96 -5.59 9.44 18.12
CA ILE A 96 -4.90 8.68 19.17
C ILE A 96 -4.06 9.63 20.02
N ALA A 97 -3.27 10.52 19.42
CA ALA A 97 -2.43 11.49 20.12
C ALA A 97 -3.27 12.41 21.02
N ALA A 98 -4.38 12.94 20.49
CA ALA A 98 -5.31 13.79 21.24
C ALA A 98 -5.93 13.04 22.43
N HIS A 99 -6.32 11.78 22.21
CA HIS A 99 -6.88 10.94 23.28
C HIS A 99 -5.86 10.59 24.34
N SER A 100 -4.63 10.25 23.95
CA SER A 100 -3.48 10.03 24.84
C SER A 100 -3.19 11.26 25.73
N ALA A 101 -3.25 12.47 25.14
CA ALA A 101 -3.04 13.71 25.89
C ALA A 101 -4.15 14.05 26.87
N SER A 102 -5.38 13.51 26.68
CA SER A 102 -6.56 13.83 27.49
C SER A 102 -6.63 13.10 28.84
N LYS A 103 -5.86 12.00 29.02
CA LYS A 103 -5.88 11.17 30.21
C LYS A 103 -4.49 10.63 30.54
N ASP A 104 -4.02 10.85 31.75
CA ASP A 104 -2.67 10.42 32.20
C ASP A 104 -2.48 8.90 32.10
N GLU A 105 -3.55 8.11 32.33
CA GLU A 105 -3.56 6.65 32.24
C GLU A 105 -3.36 6.09 30.81
N LEU A 106 -3.58 6.92 29.80
CA LEU A 106 -3.44 6.59 28.38
C LEU A 106 -2.22 7.24 27.74
N LYS A 107 -1.39 7.89 28.55
CA LYS A 107 -0.22 8.61 28.07
C LYS A 107 0.77 7.68 27.37
N GLY A 108 1.15 8.05 26.15
CA GLY A 108 2.08 7.27 25.33
C GLY A 108 1.46 6.05 24.66
N MET A 109 0.13 5.93 24.65
CA MET A 109 -0.53 4.91 23.84
C MET A 109 -0.31 5.17 22.35
N GLY A 110 -0.22 4.12 21.57
CA GLY A 110 -0.06 4.15 20.12
C GLY A 110 -0.56 2.87 19.49
N SER A 111 -0.44 2.78 18.18
CA SER A 111 -0.80 1.56 17.45
C SER A 111 0.00 1.43 16.17
N THR A 112 0.19 0.20 15.70
CA THR A 112 0.60 -0.07 14.33
C THR A 112 -0.59 0.09 13.38
N CYS A 113 -0.32 0.00 12.08
CA CYS A 113 -1.33 -0.14 11.05
C CYS A 113 -0.78 -0.97 9.90
N ALA A 114 -1.47 -2.05 9.54
CA ALA A 114 -1.28 -2.77 8.28
C ALA A 114 -2.60 -2.76 7.52
N LEU A 115 -2.61 -2.16 6.32
CA LEU A 115 -3.82 -1.89 5.54
C LEU A 115 -3.69 -2.46 4.14
N ALA A 116 -4.72 -3.18 3.69
CA ALA A 116 -4.90 -3.63 2.32
C ALA A 116 -6.22 -3.11 1.75
N TRP A 117 -6.15 -2.41 0.62
CA TRP A 117 -7.29 -1.90 -0.13
C TRP A 117 -7.29 -2.50 -1.52
N ILE A 118 -8.25 -3.34 -1.81
CA ILE A 118 -8.33 -4.08 -3.06
C ILE A 118 -9.53 -3.57 -3.86
N VAL A 119 -9.27 -2.98 -5.03
CA VAL A 119 -10.31 -2.53 -5.96
C VAL A 119 -10.30 -3.43 -7.18
N GLY A 120 -11.32 -4.24 -7.32
CA GLY A 120 -11.36 -5.30 -8.31
C GLY A 120 -10.26 -6.34 -8.05
N ASP A 121 -9.22 -6.34 -8.88
CA ASP A 121 -8.03 -7.17 -8.78
C ASP A 121 -6.76 -6.36 -8.44
N LYS A 122 -6.89 -5.08 -8.09
CA LYS A 122 -5.74 -4.21 -7.82
C LYS A 122 -5.56 -4.02 -6.32
N LEU A 123 -4.40 -4.44 -5.82
CA LEU A 123 -4.01 -4.32 -4.42
C LEU A 123 -3.27 -3.01 -4.18
N HIS A 124 -3.72 -2.26 -3.19
CA HIS A 124 -3.01 -1.13 -2.61
C HIS A 124 -2.79 -1.41 -1.13
N THR A 125 -1.62 -1.04 -0.61
CA THR A 125 -1.27 -1.26 0.79
C THR A 125 -0.65 -0.01 1.40
N ALA A 126 -0.74 0.09 2.72
CA ALA A 126 0.06 1.01 3.51
C ALA A 126 0.34 0.40 4.88
N THR A 127 1.51 0.72 5.45
CA THR A 127 1.88 0.27 6.78
C THR A 127 2.45 1.40 7.62
N VAL A 128 2.27 1.30 8.94
CA VAL A 128 2.94 2.07 9.98
C VAL A 128 3.21 1.10 11.13
N GLY A 129 4.48 0.93 11.52
CA GLY A 129 4.87 -0.05 12.55
C GLY A 129 5.46 -1.32 11.96
N ASP A 130 5.31 -2.43 12.66
CA ASP A 130 5.91 -3.74 12.36
C ASP A 130 4.89 -4.86 12.17
N SER A 131 3.60 -4.53 12.15
CA SER A 131 2.60 -5.43 11.59
C SER A 131 2.83 -5.59 10.10
N ARG A 132 2.77 -6.84 9.61
CA ARG A 132 3.25 -7.19 8.27
C ARG A 132 2.15 -7.55 7.29
N ILE A 133 2.46 -7.35 6.02
CA ILE A 133 1.65 -7.80 4.88
C ILE A 133 2.50 -8.73 4.04
N TYR A 134 1.99 -9.93 3.77
CA TYR A 134 2.61 -10.94 2.93
C TYR A 134 1.76 -11.26 1.72
N MET A 135 2.43 -11.64 0.63
CA MET A 135 1.83 -12.26 -0.55
C MET A 135 2.35 -13.68 -0.70
N MET A 136 1.44 -14.61 -0.90
CA MET A 136 1.77 -15.98 -1.31
C MET A 136 1.31 -16.19 -2.75
N ARG A 137 2.25 -16.44 -3.65
CA ARG A 137 2.01 -16.61 -5.09
C ARG A 137 2.90 -17.70 -5.65
N ALA A 138 2.33 -18.59 -6.44
CA ALA A 138 3.07 -19.66 -7.15
C ALA A 138 3.98 -20.48 -6.21
N GLY A 139 3.54 -20.74 -4.97
CA GLY A 139 4.27 -21.53 -4.00
C GLY A 139 5.42 -20.82 -3.31
N ARG A 140 5.54 -19.51 -3.44
CA ARG A 140 6.47 -18.65 -2.71
C ARG A 140 5.72 -17.74 -1.75
N ILE A 141 6.37 -17.33 -0.69
CA ILE A 141 5.90 -16.27 0.23
C ILE A 141 6.85 -15.08 0.15
N GLN A 142 6.31 -13.89 0.17
CA GLN A 142 7.06 -12.63 0.18
C GLN A 142 6.44 -11.67 1.16
N GLN A 143 7.22 -11.12 2.09
CA GLN A 143 6.83 -9.97 2.87
C GLN A 143 6.80 -8.75 1.94
N LEU A 144 5.62 -8.16 1.75
CA LEU A 144 5.42 -6.97 0.91
C LEU A 144 5.78 -5.68 1.64
N SER A 145 5.46 -5.60 2.94
CA SER A 145 5.72 -4.43 3.79
C SER A 145 7.17 -4.38 4.28
N THR A 146 7.59 -3.21 4.74
CA THR A 146 8.85 -3.02 5.45
C THR A 146 8.55 -2.64 6.90
N ASP A 147 9.19 -3.32 7.86
CA ASP A 147 8.97 -3.03 9.26
C ASP A 147 9.59 -1.68 9.67
N HIS A 148 8.88 -0.89 10.45
CA HIS A 148 9.40 0.36 10.99
C HIS A 148 10.03 0.13 12.37
N THR A 149 11.08 -0.69 12.43
CA THR A 149 11.81 -1.02 13.64
C THR A 149 13.26 -0.54 13.58
N TRP A 150 13.88 -0.44 14.75
CA TRP A 150 15.31 -0.11 14.84
C TRP A 150 16.18 -1.15 14.12
N VAL A 151 15.85 -2.43 14.22
CA VAL A 151 16.62 -3.50 13.57
C VAL A 151 16.50 -3.44 12.05
N GLN A 152 15.35 -3.09 11.51
CA GLN A 152 15.16 -2.93 10.07
C GLN A 152 15.99 -1.76 9.53
N GLU A 153 16.00 -0.61 10.21
CA GLU A 153 16.89 0.50 9.86
C GLU A 153 18.37 0.11 9.91
N ALA A 154 18.76 -0.73 10.89
CA ALA A 154 20.12 -1.23 11.00
C ALA A 154 20.51 -2.19 9.87
N ILE A 155 19.56 -3.01 9.38
CA ILE A 155 19.75 -3.86 8.20
C ILE A 155 19.93 -3.00 6.95
N GLU A 156 19.06 -2.03 6.71
CA GLU A 156 19.11 -1.12 5.55
C GLU A 156 20.41 -0.32 5.49
N LYS A 157 20.97 0.03 6.68
CA LYS A 157 22.28 0.70 6.80
C LYS A 157 23.47 -0.26 6.75
N GLY A 158 23.25 -1.58 6.57
CA GLY A 158 24.30 -2.60 6.58
C GLY A 158 25.01 -2.80 7.93
N ILE A 159 24.38 -2.36 9.04
CA ILE A 159 24.91 -2.52 10.40
C ILE A 159 24.62 -3.93 10.94
N LEU A 160 23.45 -4.48 10.62
CA LEU A 160 23.03 -5.82 11.00
C LEU A 160 22.71 -6.66 9.76
N THR A 161 22.90 -7.99 9.87
CA THR A 161 22.33 -8.93 8.92
C THR A 161 20.92 -9.34 9.38
N PRO A 162 20.03 -9.80 8.46
CA PRO A 162 18.68 -10.24 8.84
C PRO A 162 18.67 -11.31 9.94
N GLU A 163 19.63 -12.26 9.92
CA GLU A 163 19.71 -13.31 10.91
C GLU A 163 20.04 -12.78 12.31
N ARG A 164 20.94 -11.78 12.41
CA ARG A 164 21.30 -11.16 13.69
C ARG A 164 20.23 -10.21 14.20
N ALA A 165 19.44 -9.63 13.30
CA ALA A 165 18.38 -8.71 13.68
C ALA A 165 17.29 -9.40 14.51
N ARG A 166 16.95 -10.64 14.18
CA ARG A 166 15.88 -11.41 14.85
C ARG A 166 16.16 -11.70 16.32
N GLU A 167 17.42 -11.88 16.68
CA GLU A 167 17.85 -12.13 18.07
C GLU A 167 18.36 -10.87 18.79
N HIS A 168 18.24 -9.70 18.14
CA HIS A 168 18.77 -8.46 18.67
C HIS A 168 17.90 -7.94 19.82
N PRO A 169 18.48 -7.42 20.94
CA PRO A 169 17.70 -6.87 22.06
C PRO A 169 16.70 -5.77 21.68
N ASN A 170 16.95 -5.06 20.59
CA ASN A 170 16.08 -3.98 20.08
C ASN A 170 15.13 -4.43 18.99
N VAL A 171 14.85 -5.72 18.83
CA VAL A 171 13.99 -6.26 17.75
C VAL A 171 12.58 -5.65 17.80
N HIS A 172 12.04 -5.44 19.00
CA HIS A 172 10.70 -4.84 19.21
C HIS A 172 10.72 -3.31 19.38
N VAL A 173 11.83 -2.62 19.04
CA VAL A 173 11.88 -1.15 19.14
C VAL A 173 11.28 -0.54 17.89
N ILE A 174 9.98 -0.21 17.97
CA ILE A 174 9.22 0.44 16.91
C ILE A 174 9.67 1.90 16.75
N ARG A 175 9.85 2.35 15.51
CA ARG A 175 10.31 3.69 15.14
C ARG A 175 9.21 4.60 14.62
N ARG A 176 8.14 4.02 14.06
CA ARG A 176 6.95 4.73 13.59
C ARG A 176 5.71 4.03 14.10
N TYR A 177 4.77 4.78 14.64
CA TYR A 177 3.49 4.28 15.14
C TYR A 177 2.44 5.40 15.13
N LEU A 178 1.17 5.04 15.06
CA LEU A 178 0.06 5.97 15.19
C LEU A 178 -0.04 6.49 16.62
N GLY A 179 -0.32 7.76 16.78
CA GLY A 179 -0.39 8.42 18.09
C GLY A 179 0.95 8.99 18.55
N SER A 180 2.01 8.92 17.72
CA SER A 180 3.27 9.61 17.98
C SER A 180 3.08 11.14 17.97
N PRO A 181 3.94 11.91 18.70
CA PRO A 181 3.85 13.37 18.72
C PRO A 181 3.98 14.02 17.33
N GLU A 182 4.76 13.40 16.45
CA GLU A 182 4.85 13.76 15.04
C GLU A 182 4.01 12.74 14.25
N PRO A 183 3.07 13.19 13.40
CA PRO A 183 2.27 12.28 12.60
C PRO A 183 3.17 11.35 11.78
N PRO A 184 2.93 10.05 11.78
CA PRO A 184 3.76 9.12 11.03
C PRO A 184 3.47 9.25 9.53
N GLU A 185 4.52 9.20 8.73
CA GLU A 185 4.41 9.05 7.29
C GLU A 185 4.04 7.58 6.97
N PRO A 186 2.89 7.31 6.33
CA PRO A 186 2.53 5.96 5.92
C PRO A 186 3.51 5.43 4.87
N ASP A 187 3.90 4.18 5.00
CA ASP A 187 4.78 3.53 4.03
C ASP A 187 3.95 2.83 2.95
N PHE A 188 4.11 3.28 1.73
CA PHE A 188 3.48 2.72 0.54
C PHE A 188 4.43 1.84 -0.28
N ARG A 189 5.66 1.63 0.16
CA ARG A 189 6.61 0.78 -0.53
C ARG A 189 6.15 -0.68 -0.50
N LEU A 190 6.16 -1.32 -1.66
CA LEU A 190 5.90 -2.75 -1.81
C LEU A 190 7.16 -3.45 -2.31
N ARG A 191 7.60 -4.49 -1.60
CA ARG A 191 8.65 -5.41 -2.05
C ARG A 191 8.04 -6.44 -3.01
N TRP A 192 8.67 -6.63 -4.17
CA TRP A 192 8.14 -7.56 -5.16
C TRP A 192 9.07 -8.76 -5.41
N PHE A 193 8.51 -9.90 -5.83
CA PHE A 193 9.19 -11.18 -5.94
C PHE A 193 10.41 -11.23 -6.88
N ASP A 194 10.51 -10.33 -7.84
CA ASP A 194 11.45 -10.46 -8.97
C ASP A 194 12.75 -9.68 -8.78
N ASP A 195 12.88 -8.86 -7.74
CA ASP A 195 14.07 -8.06 -7.47
C ASP A 195 14.83 -8.56 -6.23
N GLU A 196 15.89 -9.35 -6.44
CA GLU A 196 16.86 -9.66 -5.39
C GLU A 196 17.54 -8.36 -4.93
N GLY A 197 17.16 -7.87 -3.73
CA GLY A 197 17.64 -6.62 -3.16
C GLY A 197 16.67 -5.45 -3.27
N ASP A 198 15.45 -5.66 -3.75
CA ASP A 198 14.37 -4.65 -3.73
C ASP A 198 14.04 -4.26 -2.29
N GLN A 199 14.31 -3.00 -1.95
CA GLN A 199 13.91 -2.40 -0.66
C GLN A 199 12.44 -1.96 -0.66
N GLY A 200 11.72 -2.24 -1.73
CA GLY A 200 10.35 -1.82 -1.97
C GLY A 200 10.27 -0.47 -2.69
N ASP A 201 9.33 -0.37 -3.60
CA ASP A 201 9.03 0.83 -4.37
C ASP A 201 7.53 1.14 -4.31
N GLU A 202 7.19 2.41 -4.21
CA GLU A 202 5.80 2.88 -4.23
C GLU A 202 5.14 2.70 -5.61
N SER A 203 5.94 2.65 -6.68
CA SER A 203 5.43 2.37 -8.03
C SER A 203 4.86 0.96 -8.18
N ASN A 204 5.17 0.05 -7.24
CA ASN A 204 4.60 -1.28 -7.16
C ASN A 204 3.15 -1.29 -6.65
N GLN A 205 2.59 -0.16 -6.21
CA GLN A 205 1.18 -0.08 -5.81
C GLN A 205 0.22 -0.36 -6.97
N GLY A 206 -0.95 -0.92 -6.67
CA GLY A 206 -1.89 -1.38 -7.69
C GLY A 206 -1.50 -2.72 -8.31
N VAL A 207 -0.74 -3.54 -7.57
CA VAL A 207 -0.38 -4.89 -7.97
C VAL A 207 -1.62 -5.69 -8.35
N GLN A 208 -1.55 -6.34 -9.51
CA GLN A 208 -2.63 -7.23 -9.94
C GLN A 208 -2.60 -8.54 -9.17
N LEU A 209 -3.71 -8.83 -8.49
CA LEU A 209 -3.96 -10.12 -7.86
C LEU A 209 -4.32 -11.15 -8.94
N LEU A 210 -3.76 -12.34 -8.81
CA LEU A 210 -3.98 -13.47 -9.71
C LEU A 210 -4.81 -14.55 -8.99
N PRO A 211 -5.51 -15.43 -9.74
CA PRO A 211 -6.13 -16.61 -9.15
C PRO A 211 -5.13 -17.40 -8.28
N ASP A 212 -5.62 -17.90 -7.14
CA ASP A 212 -4.85 -18.66 -6.14
C ASP A 212 -3.83 -17.84 -5.32
N ASP A 213 -3.74 -16.52 -5.52
CA ASP A 213 -2.97 -15.68 -4.60
C ASP A 213 -3.61 -15.68 -3.21
N VAL A 214 -2.76 -15.63 -2.18
CA VAL A 214 -3.19 -15.42 -0.81
C VAL A 214 -2.41 -14.26 -0.20
N LEU A 215 -3.12 -13.29 0.35
CA LEU A 215 -2.57 -12.24 1.19
C LEU A 215 -2.72 -12.62 2.66
N LEU A 216 -1.72 -12.28 3.46
CA LEU A 216 -1.77 -12.35 4.92
C LEU A 216 -1.42 -10.96 5.48
N LEU A 217 -2.28 -10.45 6.35
CA LEU A 217 -1.94 -9.36 7.27
C LEU A 217 -1.82 -9.98 8.65
N CYS A 218 -0.77 -9.64 9.40
CA CYS A 218 -0.58 -10.17 10.75
C CYS A 218 0.14 -9.17 11.67
N SER A 219 -0.11 -9.29 12.99
CA SER A 219 0.69 -8.66 14.03
C SER A 219 2.01 -9.42 14.25
N ASP A 220 2.95 -8.80 14.97
CA ASP A 220 4.27 -9.36 15.27
C ASP A 220 4.21 -10.65 16.10
N GLY A 221 3.16 -10.83 16.94
CA GLY A 221 2.96 -12.05 17.71
C GLY A 221 2.88 -13.33 16.87
N LEU A 222 2.59 -13.24 15.57
CA LEU A 222 2.76 -14.36 14.64
C LEU A 222 4.23 -14.49 14.22
N THR A 223 4.82 -13.44 13.68
CA THR A 223 6.10 -13.47 12.96
C THR A 223 7.31 -13.58 13.88
N ASP A 224 7.16 -13.28 15.14
CA ASP A 224 8.17 -13.53 16.17
C ASP A 224 8.38 -15.02 16.42
N LEU A 225 7.32 -15.81 16.27
CA LEU A 225 7.28 -17.22 16.67
C LEU A 225 7.17 -18.20 15.49
N VAL A 226 6.70 -17.72 14.32
CA VAL A 226 6.47 -18.56 13.14
C VAL A 226 7.27 -18.01 11.97
N TRP A 227 8.02 -18.90 11.27
CA TRP A 227 8.83 -18.54 10.14
C TRP A 227 8.00 -18.45 8.85
N ASP A 228 8.48 -17.69 7.88
CA ASP A 228 7.77 -17.46 6.62
C ASP A 228 7.48 -18.74 5.84
N ASP A 229 8.43 -19.69 5.82
CA ASP A 229 8.26 -21.01 5.18
C ASP A 229 7.20 -21.86 5.89
N GLU A 230 7.11 -21.80 7.21
CA GLU A 230 6.07 -22.48 7.99
C GLU A 230 4.69 -21.85 7.78
N ILE A 231 4.63 -20.49 7.68
CA ILE A 231 3.40 -19.79 7.32
C ILE A 231 2.90 -20.28 5.96
N LEU A 232 3.79 -20.33 4.96
CA LEU A 232 3.47 -20.81 3.63
C LEU A 232 2.97 -22.27 3.64
N GLU A 233 3.67 -23.16 4.36
CA GLU A 233 3.30 -24.57 4.48
C GLU A 233 1.92 -24.74 5.10
N ILE A 234 1.63 -24.04 6.20
CA ILE A 234 0.34 -24.10 6.86
C ILE A 234 -0.77 -23.62 5.91
N VAL A 235 -0.60 -22.45 5.27
CA VAL A 235 -1.63 -21.91 4.39
C VAL A 235 -1.91 -22.82 3.21
N ARG A 236 -0.90 -23.51 2.67
CA ARG A 236 -1.05 -24.44 1.54
C ARG A 236 -1.60 -25.81 1.93
N SER A 237 -1.29 -26.28 3.12
CA SER A 237 -1.66 -27.65 3.56
C SER A 237 -3.08 -27.74 4.12
N LYS A 238 -3.68 -26.63 4.56
CA LYS A 238 -5.02 -26.65 5.17
C LYS A 238 -6.12 -26.59 4.12
N PRO A 239 -7.25 -27.28 4.36
CA PRO A 239 -8.35 -27.36 3.40
C PRO A 239 -9.16 -26.04 3.28
N SER A 240 -9.00 -25.12 4.22
CA SER A 240 -9.71 -23.83 4.22
C SER A 240 -8.88 -22.74 4.88
N LEU A 241 -9.15 -21.46 4.49
CA LEU A 241 -8.54 -20.29 5.15
C LEU A 241 -8.85 -20.26 6.65
N LYS A 242 -10.03 -20.72 7.06
CA LYS A 242 -10.43 -20.77 8.45
C LYS A 242 -9.54 -21.72 9.27
N GLU A 243 -9.23 -22.89 8.73
CA GLU A 243 -8.32 -23.83 9.39
C GLU A 243 -6.88 -23.32 9.34
N ALA A 244 -6.47 -22.69 8.24
CA ALA A 244 -5.16 -22.09 8.11
C ALA A 244 -4.95 -20.96 9.14
N SER A 245 -5.87 -20.00 9.22
CA SER A 245 -5.78 -18.89 10.17
C SER A 245 -5.73 -19.36 11.63
N ARG A 246 -6.56 -20.36 11.98
CA ARG A 246 -6.53 -20.95 13.31
C ARG A 246 -5.21 -21.66 13.59
N SER A 247 -4.70 -22.46 12.64
CA SER A 247 -3.45 -23.21 12.83
C SER A 247 -2.22 -22.30 12.95
N LEU A 248 -2.19 -21.17 12.26
CA LEU A 248 -1.14 -20.15 12.43
C LEU A 248 -1.11 -19.62 13.87
N VAL A 249 -2.25 -19.20 14.38
CA VAL A 249 -2.37 -18.67 15.75
C VAL A 249 -2.09 -19.76 16.81
N GLU A 250 -2.59 -20.98 16.60
CA GLU A 250 -2.31 -22.12 17.48
C GLU A 250 -0.81 -22.48 17.51
N LEU A 251 -0.11 -22.40 16.37
CA LEU A 251 1.33 -22.63 16.33
C LEU A 251 2.09 -21.57 17.11
N ALA A 252 1.79 -20.27 16.91
CA ALA A 252 2.38 -19.19 17.71
C ALA A 252 2.14 -19.39 19.21
N ASN A 253 0.92 -19.70 19.61
CA ASN A 253 0.56 -19.98 21.00
C ASN A 253 1.31 -21.20 21.58
N SER A 254 1.47 -22.26 20.80
CA SER A 254 2.22 -23.46 21.21
C SER A 254 3.73 -23.21 21.44
N ARG A 255 4.25 -22.16 20.82
CA ARG A 255 5.64 -21.68 20.95
C ARG A 255 5.84 -20.63 22.05
N GLY A 256 4.82 -20.42 22.86
CA GLY A 256 4.87 -19.53 23.99
C GLY A 256 3.80 -18.45 24.00
N GLY A 257 3.34 -18.00 22.83
CA GLY A 257 2.28 -16.99 22.70
C GLY A 257 2.59 -15.74 23.53
N HIS A 258 3.77 -15.16 23.36
CA HIS A 258 4.29 -14.10 24.22
C HIS A 258 3.52 -12.79 24.04
N ASP A 259 2.88 -12.63 22.90
CA ASP A 259 2.08 -11.46 22.56
C ASP A 259 0.73 -11.83 21.94
N ASN A 260 -0.11 -10.83 21.71
CA ASN A 260 -1.34 -10.94 20.96
C ASN A 260 -1.02 -11.37 19.52
N THR A 261 -1.83 -12.26 18.97
CA THR A 261 -1.57 -12.78 17.63
C THR A 261 -2.84 -12.65 16.80
N THR A 262 -2.77 -11.82 15.77
CA THR A 262 -3.88 -11.59 14.84
C THR A 262 -3.45 -11.85 13.41
N VAL A 263 -4.28 -12.57 12.67
CA VAL A 263 -4.07 -12.90 11.26
C VAL A 263 -5.33 -12.61 10.45
N ILE A 264 -5.17 -12.04 9.26
CA ILE A 264 -6.22 -11.89 8.25
C ILE A 264 -5.70 -12.53 6.97
N LEU A 265 -6.35 -13.59 6.52
CA LEU A 265 -6.07 -14.26 5.26
C LEU A 265 -7.09 -13.85 4.20
N ILE A 266 -6.62 -13.42 3.03
CA ILE A 266 -7.47 -13.06 1.89
C ILE A 266 -7.01 -13.89 0.70
N SER A 267 -7.88 -14.74 0.13
CA SER A 267 -7.53 -15.52 -1.05
C SER A 267 -8.34 -15.13 -2.28
N VAL A 268 -7.67 -15.16 -3.42
CA VAL A 268 -8.28 -14.97 -4.73
C VAL A 268 -8.80 -16.32 -5.22
N PRO A 269 -10.11 -16.46 -5.50
CA PRO A 269 -10.65 -17.73 -5.99
C PRO A 269 -9.98 -18.18 -7.30
N SER A 270 -9.75 -19.50 -7.48
CA SER A 270 -9.13 -20.07 -8.68
C SER A 270 -9.88 -19.74 -9.99
N ASN A 271 -11.19 -19.53 -9.89
CA ASN A 271 -12.05 -19.14 -11.01
C ASN A 271 -12.35 -17.64 -11.06
N PHE A 272 -11.59 -16.83 -10.33
CA PHE A 272 -11.79 -15.39 -10.23
C PHE A 272 -11.72 -14.73 -11.60
N LYS A 273 -12.78 -14.01 -11.96
CA LYS A 273 -12.86 -13.18 -13.15
C LYS A 273 -13.59 -11.90 -12.79
N LEU A 274 -12.91 -10.77 -12.95
CA LEU A 274 -13.59 -9.48 -12.91
C LEU A 274 -14.51 -9.37 -14.12
N THR A 275 -15.82 -9.44 -13.88
CA THR A 275 -16.82 -9.12 -14.92
C THR A 275 -17.00 -7.60 -14.90
N VAL A 276 -16.06 -6.86 -15.49
CA VAL A 276 -16.26 -5.45 -15.76
C VAL A 276 -17.28 -5.37 -16.90
N LYS A 277 -18.47 -4.86 -16.62
CA LYS A 277 -19.37 -4.44 -17.69
C LYS A 277 -18.68 -3.28 -18.41
N ASN A 278 -18.00 -3.60 -19.50
CA ASN A 278 -17.58 -2.57 -20.43
C ASN A 278 -18.85 -2.00 -21.07
N ASP A 279 -19.33 -0.88 -20.55
CA ASP A 279 -20.34 -0.06 -21.24
C ASP A 279 -19.71 0.65 -22.46
N ALA A 280 -18.89 -0.08 -23.22
CA ALA A 280 -18.41 0.32 -24.55
C ALA A 280 -19.54 0.28 -25.61
N GLY A 281 -20.80 0.36 -25.14
CA GLY A 281 -22.00 0.43 -26.04
C GLY A 281 -22.01 1.64 -26.97
N TRP A 282 -21.15 2.62 -26.78
CA TRP A 282 -20.98 3.79 -27.65
C TRP A 282 -19.93 3.62 -28.76
N LEU A 283 -18.98 2.67 -28.60
CA LEU A 283 -17.93 2.44 -29.61
C LEU A 283 -18.47 2.07 -30.99
N PRO A 284 -19.51 1.20 -31.12
CA PRO A 284 -20.13 0.93 -32.44
C PRO A 284 -20.74 2.17 -33.06
N TRP A 285 -21.30 3.07 -32.24
CA TRP A 285 -21.93 4.31 -32.73
C TRP A 285 -20.93 5.34 -33.24
N ILE A 286 -19.74 5.44 -32.60
CA ILE A 286 -18.66 6.31 -33.08
C ILE A 286 -18.09 5.76 -34.40
N ILE A 287 -17.85 4.45 -34.48
CA ILE A 287 -17.34 3.83 -35.71
C ILE A 287 -18.38 3.94 -36.83
N GLY A 288 -19.64 3.71 -36.54
CA GLY A 288 -20.74 3.89 -37.47
C GLY A 288 -20.91 5.35 -37.90
N GLY A 289 -20.84 6.30 -36.98
CA GLY A 289 -20.91 7.73 -37.24
C GLY A 289 -19.73 8.23 -38.08
N ALA A 290 -18.48 7.82 -37.74
CA ALA A 290 -17.28 8.19 -38.49
C ALA A 290 -17.31 7.60 -39.94
N ALA A 291 -17.76 6.36 -40.12
CA ALA A 291 -17.92 5.74 -41.42
C ALA A 291 -19.00 6.46 -42.26
N GLY A 292 -20.12 6.86 -41.64
CA GLY A 292 -21.15 7.66 -42.28
C GLY A 292 -20.70 9.02 -42.77
N VAL A 293 -19.94 9.75 -41.91
CA VAL A 293 -19.33 11.05 -42.26
C VAL A 293 -18.32 10.90 -43.40
N LEU A 294 -17.47 9.87 -43.34
CA LEU A 294 -16.50 9.59 -44.40
C LEU A 294 -17.18 9.28 -45.73
N LEU A 295 -18.27 8.50 -45.73
CA LEU A 295 -19.04 8.20 -46.92
C LEU A 295 -19.67 9.47 -47.52
N ILE A 296 -20.23 10.36 -46.69
CA ILE A 296 -20.83 11.63 -47.15
C ILE A 296 -19.72 12.54 -47.75
N LEU A 297 -18.53 12.60 -47.15
CA LEU A 297 -17.41 13.39 -47.69
C LEU A 297 -16.90 12.83 -49.04
N VAL A 298 -16.82 11.52 -49.17
CA VAL A 298 -16.42 10.86 -50.43
C VAL A 298 -17.46 11.09 -51.52
N VAL A 299 -18.73 10.90 -51.23
CA VAL A 299 -19.83 11.14 -52.21
C VAL A 299 -19.89 12.63 -52.58
N GLY A 300 -19.75 13.54 -51.60
CA GLY A 300 -19.67 14.99 -51.82
C GLY A 300 -18.50 15.38 -52.73
N SER A 301 -17.31 14.82 -52.48
CA SER A 301 -16.11 15.11 -53.33
C SER A 301 -16.25 14.57 -54.74
N VAL A 302 -16.87 13.42 -54.95
CA VAL A 302 -17.12 12.87 -56.30
C VAL A 302 -18.13 13.72 -57.08
N LEU A 303 -19.19 14.20 -56.42
CA LEU A 303 -20.18 15.08 -57.03
C LEU A 303 -19.59 16.47 -57.38
N THR A 304 -18.81 17.06 -56.49
CA THR A 304 -18.13 18.36 -56.75
C THR A 304 -17.05 18.25 -57.84
N PHE A 305 -16.29 17.13 -57.87
CA PHE A 305 -15.34 16.89 -58.95
C PHE A 305 -15.98 16.64 -60.30
N GLY A 306 -17.13 15.98 -60.34
CA GLY A 306 -17.96 15.78 -61.53
C GLY A 306 -18.51 17.10 -62.09
N LEU A 307 -18.95 18.02 -61.21
CA LEU A 307 -19.46 19.34 -61.62
C LEU A 307 -18.35 20.29 -62.11
N LEU A 308 -17.17 20.24 -61.47
CA LEU A 308 -15.99 21.07 -61.86
C LEU A 308 -15.38 20.63 -63.19
N ARG A 309 -15.46 19.36 -63.58
CA ARG A 309 -14.96 18.85 -64.87
C ARG A 309 -15.78 19.30 -66.06
N ARG A 310 -16.98 19.81 -65.86
CA ARG A 310 -17.89 20.26 -66.95
C ARG A 310 -17.61 21.70 -67.45
N ASN A 311 -16.72 22.47 -66.73
CA ASN A 311 -16.52 23.90 -67.00
C ASN A 311 -15.07 24.34 -67.24
N SER A 312 -14.14 23.47 -67.68
CA SER A 312 -12.75 23.89 -67.96
C SER A 312 -12.41 23.74 -69.42
N SER A 313 -12.66 24.78 -70.16
CA SER A 313 -11.94 25.05 -71.39
C SER A 313 -10.84 26.10 -71.14
N VAL A 314 -9.64 25.63 -71.29
CA VAL A 314 -8.37 26.25 -71.70
C VAL A 314 -8.16 27.77 -71.57
N THR A 315 -7.17 28.20 -70.83
CA THR A 315 -6.20 29.24 -71.26
C THR A 315 -4.88 29.07 -70.52
N SER A 316 -3.80 28.84 -71.28
CA SER A 316 -2.41 28.76 -70.78
C SER A 316 -1.77 30.14 -70.73
N THR A 317 -1.19 30.53 -69.63
CA THR A 317 -0.23 31.66 -69.55
C THR A 317 0.94 31.22 -68.65
N PRO A 318 2.18 31.44 -69.06
CA PRO A 318 3.37 31.04 -68.28
C PRO A 318 3.69 32.05 -67.18
N THR A 319 3.90 31.61 -65.99
CA THR A 319 4.36 32.45 -64.87
C THR A 319 5.66 31.94 -64.34
N THR A 320 6.58 32.89 -64.28
CA THR A 320 7.98 32.87 -63.80
C THR A 320 8.10 32.41 -62.38
N ARG A 321 9.16 31.63 -62.09
CA ARG A 321 9.64 31.19 -60.80
C ARG A 321 10.12 32.36 -59.94
N PRO A 322 9.79 32.46 -58.66
CA PRO A 322 10.54 33.28 -57.72
C PRO A 322 11.70 32.50 -57.09
N LEU A 323 12.82 33.19 -56.94
CA LEU A 323 14.06 32.79 -56.29
C LEU A 323 13.81 32.58 -54.75
N PHE A 324 14.35 31.50 -54.23
CA PHE A 324 14.45 31.31 -52.80
C PHE A 324 15.56 32.15 -52.20
N THR A 325 15.21 33.00 -51.24
CA THR A 325 16.17 33.72 -50.39
C THR A 325 16.43 32.84 -49.14
N GLN A 326 17.69 32.49 -48.96
CA GLN A 326 18.15 31.78 -47.76
C GLN A 326 18.19 32.74 -46.55
N THR A 327 17.57 32.39 -45.45
CA THR A 327 17.71 33.05 -44.16
C THR A 327 18.88 32.45 -43.39
N PRO A 328 19.78 33.25 -42.78
CA PRO A 328 20.95 32.70 -42.08
C PRO A 328 20.56 32.09 -40.72
N LEU A 329 21.19 30.95 -40.40
CA LEU A 329 21.17 30.29 -39.09
C LEU A 329 21.86 31.18 -38.02
N LEU A 330 21.16 31.48 -36.97
CA LEU A 330 21.71 32.07 -35.74
C LEU A 330 22.51 31.02 -34.97
N GLN A 331 23.79 31.34 -34.70
CA GLN A 331 24.67 30.57 -33.80
C GLN A 331 24.25 30.78 -32.32
N PRO A 332 24.42 29.78 -31.46
CA PRO A 332 24.17 29.94 -30.03
C PRO A 332 25.29 30.75 -29.36
N THR A 333 24.91 31.77 -28.62
CA THR A 333 25.76 32.60 -27.77
C THR A 333 26.20 31.84 -26.53
N ASN A 334 27.49 31.74 -26.29
CA ASN A 334 28.11 31.25 -25.07
C ASN A 334 27.79 32.18 -23.88
N THR A 335 27.14 31.64 -22.85
CA THR A 335 26.98 32.30 -21.56
C THR A 335 28.16 31.87 -20.66
N PRO A 336 28.87 32.80 -19.98
CA PRO A 336 29.98 32.42 -19.12
C PRO A 336 29.51 31.77 -17.81
N VAL A 337 30.15 30.64 -17.46
CA VAL A 337 30.01 29.93 -16.21
C VAL A 337 30.76 30.67 -15.11
N LEU A 338 30.06 31.06 -14.04
CA LEU A 338 30.66 31.56 -12.79
C LEU A 338 31.25 30.37 -12.00
N PRO A 339 32.42 30.55 -11.35
CA PRO A 339 33.04 29.49 -10.56
C PRO A 339 32.30 29.24 -9.26
N ALA A 340 32.06 27.96 -8.97
CA ALA A 340 31.48 27.47 -7.72
C ALA A 340 32.50 27.67 -6.58
N THR A 341 32.10 28.40 -5.54
CA THR A 341 32.81 28.46 -4.26
C THR A 341 32.52 27.19 -3.47
N THR A 342 33.55 26.38 -3.27
CA THR A 342 33.57 25.21 -2.43
C THR A 342 33.56 25.66 -0.95
N ALA A 343 32.43 25.54 -0.28
CA ALA A 343 32.35 25.58 1.18
C ALA A 343 32.35 24.15 1.70
N THR A 344 33.42 23.79 2.41
CA THR A 344 33.54 22.51 3.12
C THR A 344 32.62 22.53 4.35
N PRO A 345 31.70 21.59 4.55
CA PRO A 345 30.95 21.52 5.79
C PRO A 345 31.84 20.94 6.90
N GLN A 346 32.00 21.69 8.00
CA GLN A 346 32.56 21.15 9.24
C GLN A 346 31.60 20.13 9.82
N LEU A 347 32.11 18.90 10.01
CA LEU A 347 31.43 17.81 10.70
C LEU A 347 31.35 18.15 12.21
N ILE A 348 30.16 18.54 12.69
CA ILE A 348 29.86 18.62 14.11
C ILE A 348 29.45 17.20 14.55
N LEU A 349 30.35 16.54 15.27
CA LEU A 349 30.08 15.26 15.93
C LEU A 349 29.04 15.47 17.05
N PRO A 350 27.92 14.71 17.09
CA PRO A 350 27.03 14.76 18.23
C PRO A 350 27.72 14.16 19.48
N ILE A 351 27.59 14.89 20.61
CA ILE A 351 28.06 14.46 21.93
C ILE A 351 27.24 13.23 22.34
N ALA A 352 27.90 12.12 22.59
CA ALA A 352 27.27 10.89 23.07
C ALA A 352 26.55 11.13 24.40
N PRO A 353 25.30 10.64 24.58
CA PRO A 353 24.65 10.71 25.88
C PRO A 353 25.38 9.83 26.90
N THR A 354 25.74 10.41 28.04
CA THR A 354 26.32 9.73 29.19
C THR A 354 25.25 8.76 29.76
N TYR A 355 25.53 7.48 29.63
CA TYR A 355 24.73 6.41 30.22
C TYR A 355 24.97 6.37 31.73
N THR A 356 23.95 6.64 32.55
CA THR A 356 23.97 6.40 34.00
C THR A 356 23.38 4.99 34.23
N PRO A 357 24.15 4.03 34.75
CA PRO A 357 23.63 2.70 35.04
C PRO A 357 22.61 2.74 36.18
N TRP A 358 21.53 1.96 36.04
CA TRP A 358 20.52 1.75 37.07
C TRP A 358 21.09 1.05 38.29
N PRO A 359 20.64 1.40 39.51
CA PRO A 359 21.16 0.73 40.72
C PRO A 359 20.67 -0.72 40.75
N THR A 360 21.60 -1.64 40.88
CA THR A 360 21.39 -3.07 41.15
C THR A 360 20.71 -3.23 42.52
N ASN A 361 19.48 -3.76 42.54
CA ASN A 361 18.83 -4.19 43.77
C ASN A 361 19.54 -5.42 44.32
N THR A 362 20.31 -5.23 45.37
CA THR A 362 20.88 -6.28 46.23
C THR A 362 19.75 -6.77 47.16
N LEU A 363 19.36 -8.02 47.01
CA LEU A 363 18.55 -8.73 48.00
C LEU A 363 19.46 -8.94 49.23
N ILE A 364 19.04 -8.47 50.39
CA ILE A 364 19.61 -8.78 51.71
C ILE A 364 18.63 -9.72 52.43
N PRO A 365 19.12 -10.66 53.26
CA PRO A 365 18.58 -11.97 53.56
C PRO A 365 17.28 -12.00 54.36
#